data_f9fe9a5c027fd435498e4468c1f0fdcb
#
_entry.id   f9fe9a5c027fd435498e4468c1f0fdcb
#
_cell.length_a   1.000
_cell.length_b   1.000
_cell.length_c   1.000
_cell.angle_alpha   90.00
_cell.angle_beta   90.00
_cell.angle_gamma   90.00
#
_symmetry.space_group_name_H-M   'P 1'
#
loop_
_entity.id
_entity.type
_entity.pdbx_description
1 polymer ?
#
loop_
_entity_poly.entity_id
_entity_poly.type
_entity_poly.pdbx_seq_one_letter_code
_entity_poly.pdbx_strand_id
1 'polypeptide(L)'
;MDLIYANSERKDLGIVRAYNFDLAFGSDENNFELKIDTDNHCCEAGYYVYIEGTEYGGIIDAVASDTAAEEVTYTGRTWHGILNSKVLCPDSGQDYLTLNGNANTVLSTLISRMGLTSIFEASSDASALTISSYKMERYITGYDGIRKMLKTVNGKLVMTYNGTKVILSAAPIVDY
;
A
#
# COMPACT_ATOMS: atom_id res chain seq x y z
N MET A 1 -17.44 1.78 10.32
CA MET A 1 -16.75 1.50 9.04
C MET A 1 -16.60 0.02 8.95
N ASP A 2 -16.96 -0.57 7.82
CA ASP A 2 -16.94 -2.01 7.67
C ASP A 2 -15.58 -2.46 7.15
N LEU A 3 -15.00 -3.48 7.77
CA LEU A 3 -13.82 -4.17 7.27
C LEU A 3 -14.30 -5.22 6.25
N ILE A 4 -13.98 -5.00 4.99
CA ILE A 4 -14.36 -5.89 3.88
C ILE A 4 -13.22 -6.88 3.63
N TYR A 5 -13.55 -8.13 3.30
CA TYR A 5 -12.57 -9.09 2.83
C TYR A 5 -12.88 -9.52 1.40
N ALA A 6 -11.83 -9.68 0.62
CA ALA A 6 -11.89 -10.06 -0.79
C ALA A 6 -10.91 -11.20 -1.07
N ASN A 7 -11.22 -12.02 -2.08
CA ASN A 7 -10.33 -13.12 -2.50
C ASN A 7 -9.06 -12.60 -3.20
N SER A 8 -8.19 -13.52 -3.62
CA SER A 8 -6.94 -13.19 -4.32
C SER A 8 -7.14 -12.46 -5.66
N GLU A 9 -8.33 -12.55 -6.26
CA GLU A 9 -8.72 -11.80 -7.45
C GLU A 9 -9.33 -10.43 -7.12
N ARG A 10 -9.40 -10.07 -5.83
CA ARG A 10 -10.01 -8.86 -5.27
C ARG A 10 -11.51 -8.75 -5.51
N LYS A 11 -12.19 -9.89 -5.59
CA LYS A 11 -13.65 -9.95 -5.55
C LYS A 11 -14.09 -9.97 -4.08
N ASP A 12 -14.95 -9.03 -3.72
CA ASP A 12 -15.51 -8.94 -2.37
C ASP A 12 -16.32 -10.18 -2.04
N LEU A 13 -16.08 -10.73 -0.87
CA LEU A 13 -16.75 -11.90 -0.35
C LEU A 13 -17.68 -11.57 0.83
N GLY A 14 -17.38 -10.50 1.57
CA GLY A 14 -18.21 -10.11 2.71
C GLY A 14 -17.53 -9.12 3.65
N ILE A 15 -18.12 -9.00 4.84
CA ILE A 15 -17.67 -8.10 5.90
C ILE A 15 -17.16 -8.95 7.06
N VAL A 16 -15.97 -8.61 7.56
CA VAL A 16 -15.41 -9.20 8.79
C VAL A 16 -16.17 -8.68 9.99
N ARG A 17 -16.61 -9.59 10.87
CA ARG A 17 -17.37 -9.26 12.08
C ARG A 17 -16.57 -9.56 13.32
N ALA A 18 -16.80 -8.77 14.39
CA ALA A 18 -16.20 -8.97 15.70
C ALA A 18 -14.67 -9.14 15.63
N TYR A 19 -13.98 -8.13 15.14
CA TYR A 19 -12.54 -8.17 14.87
C TYR A 19 -11.75 -7.15 15.71
N ASN A 20 -10.47 -7.45 15.88
CA ASN A 20 -9.45 -6.48 16.26
C ASN A 20 -8.47 -6.34 15.08
N PHE A 21 -8.34 -5.13 14.56
CA PHE A 21 -7.51 -4.83 13.39
C PHE A 21 -6.48 -3.78 13.75
N ASP A 22 -5.23 -4.21 13.87
CA ASP A 22 -4.08 -3.37 14.15
C ASP A 22 -3.21 -3.21 12.91
N LEU A 23 -2.91 -1.96 12.55
CA LEU A 23 -2.12 -1.62 11.36
C LEU A 23 -0.94 -0.75 11.76
N ALA A 24 0.21 -1.10 11.24
CA ALA A 24 1.41 -0.29 11.27
C ALA A 24 1.83 0.11 9.85
N PHE A 25 2.09 1.39 9.64
CA PHE A 25 2.70 1.89 8.41
C PHE A 25 3.54 3.13 8.70
N GLY A 26 4.69 3.20 8.06
CA GLY A 26 5.64 4.28 8.32
C GLY A 26 7.04 3.97 7.81
N SER A 27 8.06 4.32 8.61
CA SER A 27 9.46 4.06 8.25
C SER A 27 9.89 2.61 8.54
N ASP A 28 9.39 2.01 9.61
CA ASP A 28 9.95 0.77 10.14
C ASP A 28 9.04 -0.43 9.93
N GLU A 29 7.73 -0.25 10.08
CA GLU A 29 6.73 -1.31 9.95
C GLU A 29 5.67 -0.92 8.93
N ASN A 30 5.24 -1.91 8.12
CA ASN A 30 4.22 -1.74 7.10
C ASN A 30 3.38 -3.03 6.99
N ASN A 31 2.89 -3.50 8.12
CA ASN A 31 2.16 -4.74 8.30
C ASN A 31 0.87 -4.51 9.09
N PHE A 32 0.06 -5.55 9.16
CA PHE A 32 -1.12 -5.58 10.01
C PHE A 32 -1.27 -6.92 10.72
N GLU A 33 -2.04 -6.88 11.79
CA GLU A 33 -2.58 -8.04 12.49
C GLU A 33 -4.10 -7.91 12.58
N LEU A 34 -4.82 -8.94 12.15
CA LEU A 34 -6.27 -9.04 12.25
C LEU A 34 -6.62 -10.28 13.08
N LYS A 35 -7.31 -10.08 14.20
CA LYS A 35 -7.77 -11.14 15.09
C LYS A 35 -9.29 -11.25 15.07
N ILE A 36 -9.77 -12.47 14.94
CA ILE A 36 -11.20 -12.79 14.97
C ILE A 36 -11.43 -14.09 15.72
N ASP A 37 -12.64 -14.29 16.24
CA ASP A 37 -13.04 -15.54 16.84
C ASP A 37 -13.06 -16.66 15.79
N THR A 38 -12.71 -17.88 16.19
CA THR A 38 -12.66 -19.05 15.31
C THR A 38 -13.98 -19.30 14.58
N ASP A 39 -15.11 -19.07 15.23
CA ASP A 39 -16.44 -19.23 14.63
C ASP A 39 -16.74 -18.22 13.50
N ASN A 40 -16.01 -17.11 13.45
CA ASN A 40 -16.12 -16.08 12.42
C ASN A 40 -15.02 -16.17 11.36
N HIS A 41 -14.22 -17.23 11.36
CA HIS A 41 -13.16 -17.46 10.38
C HIS A 41 -13.69 -17.31 8.94
N CYS A 42 -13.10 -16.41 8.16
CA CYS A 42 -13.62 -16.06 6.82
C CYS A 42 -12.54 -15.81 5.77
N CYS A 43 -11.27 -15.72 6.15
CA CYS A 43 -10.19 -15.34 5.25
C CYS A 43 -9.13 -16.45 5.12
N GLU A 44 -8.35 -16.35 4.04
CA GLU A 44 -7.23 -17.24 3.74
C GLU A 44 -5.98 -16.41 3.37
N ALA A 45 -4.81 -17.02 3.38
CA ALA A 45 -3.60 -16.40 2.86
C ALA A 45 -3.79 -16.04 1.36
N GLY A 46 -3.35 -14.85 0.98
CA GLY A 46 -3.56 -14.29 -0.36
C GLY A 46 -4.85 -13.50 -0.53
N TYR A 47 -5.75 -13.49 0.48
CA TYR A 47 -6.92 -12.62 0.49
C TYR A 47 -6.54 -11.20 0.88
N TYR A 48 -7.40 -10.27 0.55
CA TYR A 48 -7.26 -8.86 0.90
C TYR A 48 -8.29 -8.47 1.96
N VAL A 49 -7.88 -7.57 2.84
CA VAL A 49 -8.78 -6.91 3.80
C VAL A 49 -8.63 -5.41 3.67
N TYR A 50 -9.73 -4.67 3.76
CA TYR A 50 -9.68 -3.21 3.59
C TYR A 50 -10.92 -2.51 4.14
N ILE A 51 -10.77 -1.21 4.39
CA ILE A 51 -11.86 -0.28 4.67
C ILE A 51 -11.97 0.65 3.45
N GLU A 52 -13.11 0.59 2.76
CA GLU A 52 -13.33 1.37 1.53
C GLU A 52 -13.18 2.88 1.77
N GLY A 53 -12.61 3.58 0.80
CA GLY A 53 -12.38 5.01 0.87
C GLY A 53 -11.26 5.44 1.82
N THR A 54 -10.46 4.49 2.33
CA THR A 54 -9.35 4.76 3.24
C THR A 54 -8.03 4.17 2.75
N GLU A 55 -6.95 4.44 3.48
CA GLU A 55 -5.64 3.80 3.30
C GLU A 55 -5.49 2.50 4.11
N TYR A 56 -6.51 2.12 4.89
CA TYR A 56 -6.46 0.98 5.79
C TYR A 56 -6.83 -0.30 5.04
N GLY A 57 -5.83 -1.16 4.84
CA GLY A 57 -5.99 -2.44 4.18
C GLY A 57 -4.67 -3.04 3.73
N GLY A 58 -4.74 -4.25 3.18
CA GLY A 58 -3.57 -4.97 2.71
C GLY A 58 -3.88 -6.40 2.28
N ILE A 59 -2.82 -7.19 2.13
CA ILE A 59 -2.87 -8.60 1.75
C ILE A 59 -2.53 -9.48 2.95
N ILE A 60 -3.28 -10.54 3.15
CA ILE A 60 -3.02 -11.56 4.17
C ILE A 60 -1.88 -12.46 3.68
N ASP A 61 -0.77 -12.49 4.40
CA ASP A 61 0.38 -13.33 4.09
C ASP A 61 0.39 -14.64 4.88
N ALA A 62 -0.16 -14.66 6.10
CA ALA A 62 -0.19 -15.83 6.95
C ALA A 62 -1.45 -15.89 7.83
N VAL A 63 -1.82 -17.10 8.21
CA VAL A 63 -2.96 -17.42 9.08
C VAL A 63 -2.46 -18.35 10.20
N ALA A 64 -2.78 -18.02 11.44
CA ALA A 64 -2.49 -18.83 12.61
C ALA A 64 -3.76 -19.01 13.44
N SER A 65 -3.99 -20.21 13.97
CA SER A 65 -5.12 -20.52 14.83
C SER A 65 -4.63 -20.88 16.24
N ASP A 66 -5.24 -20.28 17.24
CA ASP A 66 -5.06 -20.65 18.64
C ASP A 66 -6.36 -21.29 19.16
N THR A 67 -6.35 -22.63 19.26
CA THR A 67 -7.51 -23.39 19.72
C THR A 67 -7.81 -23.20 21.21
N ALA A 68 -6.83 -22.79 22.01
CA ALA A 68 -7.02 -22.54 23.43
C ALA A 68 -7.67 -21.17 23.67
N ALA A 69 -7.36 -20.19 22.81
CA ALA A 69 -7.97 -18.86 22.84
C ALA A 69 -9.25 -18.75 21.98
N GLU A 70 -9.58 -19.79 21.22
CA GLU A 70 -10.66 -19.75 20.21
C GLU A 70 -10.52 -18.59 19.21
N GLU A 71 -9.25 -18.25 18.85
CA GLU A 71 -8.90 -17.10 18.04
C GLU A 71 -8.17 -17.53 16.76
N VAL A 72 -8.45 -16.82 15.65
CA VAL A 72 -7.67 -16.87 14.42
C VAL A 72 -7.00 -15.53 14.20
N THR A 73 -5.68 -15.55 14.01
CA THR A 73 -4.86 -14.38 13.72
C THR A 73 -4.40 -14.42 12.28
N TYR A 74 -4.72 -13.37 11.54
CA TYR A 74 -4.22 -13.10 10.19
C TYR A 74 -3.15 -12.02 10.27
N THR A 75 -2.01 -12.26 9.68
CA THR A 75 -0.95 -11.26 9.55
C THR A 75 -0.64 -11.02 8.08
N GLY A 76 -0.28 -9.79 7.76
CA GLY A 76 0.00 -9.45 6.38
C GLY A 76 0.59 -8.07 6.18
N ARG A 77 0.85 -7.75 4.92
CA ARG A 77 1.39 -6.43 4.53
C ARG A 77 0.24 -5.47 4.26
N THR A 78 0.36 -4.25 4.80
CA THR A 78 -0.49 -3.12 4.41
C THR A 78 -0.24 -2.73 2.94
N TRP A 79 -1.05 -1.85 2.38
CA TRP A 79 -0.77 -1.29 1.04
C TRP A 79 0.64 -0.69 0.95
N HIS A 80 1.09 -0.01 2.01
CA HIS A 80 2.45 0.51 2.14
C HIS A 80 3.49 -0.62 2.11
N GLY A 81 3.22 -1.72 2.81
CA GLY A 81 4.09 -2.90 2.85
C GLY A 81 4.20 -3.59 1.48
N ILE A 82 3.13 -3.62 0.69
CA ILE A 82 3.18 -4.13 -0.68
C ILE A 82 4.10 -3.27 -1.55
N LEU A 83 3.99 -1.94 -1.49
CA LEU A 83 4.93 -1.04 -2.17
C LEU A 83 6.36 -1.24 -1.67
N ASN A 84 6.54 -1.41 -0.36
CA ASN A 84 7.85 -1.56 0.27
C ASN A 84 8.50 -2.92 -0.01
N SER A 85 7.74 -3.91 -0.48
CA SER A 85 8.27 -5.21 -0.91
C SER A 85 8.97 -5.19 -2.27
N LYS A 86 8.90 -4.08 -2.99
CA LYS A 86 9.54 -3.90 -4.31
C LYS A 86 10.75 -2.98 -4.19
N VAL A 87 11.76 -3.25 -5.01
CA VAL A 87 12.99 -2.47 -5.07
C VAL A 87 13.02 -1.69 -6.37
N LEU A 88 13.37 -0.41 -6.29
CA LEU A 88 13.56 0.46 -7.45
C LEU A 88 15.02 0.42 -7.88
N CYS A 89 15.22 0.05 -9.15
CA CYS A 89 16.54 -0.02 -9.77
C CYS A 89 16.64 0.98 -10.91
N PRO A 90 17.84 1.54 -11.19
CA PRO A 90 18.08 2.30 -12.39
C PRO A 90 17.96 1.43 -13.65
N ASP A 91 17.80 2.07 -14.81
CA ASP A 91 17.86 1.37 -16.10
C ASP A 91 19.28 0.84 -16.36
N SER A 92 19.38 -0.18 -17.21
CA SER A 92 20.67 -0.77 -17.57
C SER A 92 21.60 0.30 -18.14
N GLY A 93 22.81 0.39 -17.60
CA GLY A 93 23.82 1.37 -18.01
C GLY A 93 23.62 2.78 -17.42
N GLN A 94 22.64 2.97 -16.55
CA GLN A 94 22.42 4.22 -15.84
C GLN A 94 22.83 4.11 -14.38
N ASP A 95 23.42 5.18 -13.84
CA ASP A 95 23.79 5.23 -12.41
C ASP A 95 22.59 5.44 -11.50
N TYR A 96 21.59 6.19 -11.96
CA TYR A 96 20.40 6.55 -11.19
C TYR A 96 19.15 6.50 -12.06
N LEU A 97 18.02 6.18 -11.43
CA LEU A 97 16.70 6.44 -11.98
C LEU A 97 16.37 7.92 -11.77
N THR A 98 16.35 8.69 -12.86
CA THR A 98 16.04 10.13 -12.81
C THR A 98 14.57 10.35 -13.15
N LEU A 99 13.87 11.11 -12.30
CA LEU A 99 12.44 11.35 -12.38
C LEU A 99 12.13 12.83 -12.54
N ASN A 100 11.20 13.15 -13.45
CA ASN A 100 10.77 14.51 -13.75
C ASN A 100 9.28 14.51 -14.08
N GLY A 101 8.59 15.60 -13.76
CA GLY A 101 7.22 15.87 -14.19
C GLY A 101 6.23 15.97 -13.04
N ASN A 102 4.95 16.00 -13.37
CA ASN A 102 3.89 16.00 -12.36
C ASN A 102 4.01 14.80 -11.43
N ALA A 103 3.87 15.02 -10.12
CA ALA A 103 4.13 13.97 -9.14
C ALA A 103 3.24 12.73 -9.33
N ASN A 104 1.96 12.88 -9.73
CA ASN A 104 1.09 11.73 -10.00
C ASN A 104 1.51 10.96 -11.25
N THR A 105 2.01 11.63 -12.29
CA THR A 105 2.59 10.97 -13.47
C THR A 105 3.84 10.18 -13.10
N VAL A 106 4.68 10.74 -12.23
CA VAL A 106 5.87 10.04 -11.71
C VAL A 106 5.45 8.81 -10.88
N LEU A 107 4.42 8.91 -10.03
CA LEU A 107 3.87 7.76 -9.30
C LEU A 107 3.41 6.65 -10.26
N SER A 108 2.72 7.00 -11.35
CA SER A 108 2.29 6.02 -12.37
C SER A 108 3.48 5.28 -12.99
N THR A 109 4.55 6.00 -13.29
CA THR A 109 5.80 5.40 -13.80
C THR A 109 6.42 4.44 -12.79
N LEU A 110 6.47 4.82 -11.50
CA LEU A 110 7.03 3.98 -10.44
C LEU A 110 6.18 2.72 -10.20
N ILE A 111 4.85 2.84 -10.18
CA ILE A 111 3.93 1.70 -10.08
C ILE A 111 4.19 0.68 -11.20
N SER A 112 4.33 1.16 -12.44
CA SER A 112 4.62 0.31 -13.60
C SER A 112 5.98 -0.37 -13.48
N ARG A 113 7.02 0.35 -13.05
CA ARG A 113 8.36 -0.21 -12.84
C ARG A 113 8.40 -1.29 -11.76
N MET A 114 7.60 -1.14 -10.72
CA MET A 114 7.45 -2.14 -9.66
C MET A 114 6.60 -3.35 -10.06
N GLY A 115 5.93 -3.32 -11.21
CA GLY A 115 5.01 -4.38 -11.65
C GLY A 115 3.74 -4.47 -10.81
N LEU A 116 3.30 -3.37 -10.22
CA LEU A 116 2.17 -3.32 -9.29
C LEU A 116 0.89 -2.72 -9.87
N THR A 117 0.81 -2.57 -11.20
CA THR A 117 -0.35 -1.99 -11.90
C THR A 117 -1.66 -2.76 -11.71
N SER A 118 -1.58 -4.01 -11.31
CA SER A 118 -2.76 -4.81 -10.97
C SER A 118 -3.42 -4.36 -9.66
N ILE A 119 -2.67 -3.81 -8.70
CA ILE A 119 -3.14 -3.44 -7.37
C ILE A 119 -3.26 -1.92 -7.24
N PHE A 120 -2.28 -1.18 -7.76
CA PHE A 120 -2.17 0.26 -7.61
C PHE A 120 -2.40 1.00 -8.93
N GLU A 121 -2.91 2.22 -8.80
CA GLU A 121 -3.07 3.18 -9.89
C GLU A 121 -2.74 4.58 -9.35
N ALA A 122 -2.05 5.39 -10.13
CA ALA A 122 -1.87 6.79 -9.78
C ALA A 122 -3.15 7.58 -10.10
N SER A 123 -3.47 8.59 -9.28
CA SER A 123 -4.58 9.50 -9.57
C SER A 123 -4.45 10.10 -10.96
N SER A 124 -5.56 10.14 -11.69
CA SER A 124 -5.65 10.80 -13.01
C SER A 124 -5.58 12.31 -12.92
N ASP A 125 -5.88 12.88 -11.75
CA ASP A 125 -5.82 14.31 -11.51
C ASP A 125 -4.36 14.78 -11.44
N ALA A 126 -4.10 15.98 -11.94
CA ALA A 126 -2.77 16.57 -11.80
C ALA A 126 -2.51 16.92 -10.33
N SER A 127 -1.37 16.47 -9.79
CA SER A 127 -0.90 16.92 -8.49
C SER A 127 -0.47 18.39 -8.54
N ALA A 128 -0.63 19.11 -7.43
CA ALA A 128 -0.03 20.44 -7.26
C ALA A 128 1.51 20.39 -7.15
N LEU A 129 2.09 19.19 -7.03
CA LEU A 129 3.52 18.98 -6.87
C LEU A 129 4.18 18.59 -8.19
N THR A 130 5.38 19.13 -8.42
CA THR A 130 6.21 18.79 -9.57
C THR A 130 7.57 18.29 -9.10
N ILE A 131 8.00 17.16 -9.63
CA ILE A 131 9.29 16.56 -9.39
C ILE A 131 10.26 17.10 -10.45
N SER A 132 11.43 17.60 -10.02
CA SER A 132 12.43 18.15 -10.91
C SER A 132 13.78 17.45 -10.73
N SER A 133 14.19 16.70 -11.75
CA SER A 133 15.49 16.01 -11.81
C SER A 133 15.85 15.21 -10.55
N TYR A 134 14.86 14.56 -9.92
CA TYR A 134 15.09 13.74 -8.74
C TYR A 134 15.85 12.46 -9.13
N LYS A 135 16.97 12.24 -8.48
CA LYS A 135 17.77 11.01 -8.63
C LYS A 135 17.40 10.05 -7.52
N MET A 136 16.68 8.97 -7.87
CA MET A 136 16.30 7.93 -6.93
C MET A 136 17.55 7.20 -6.43
N GLU A 137 17.61 6.94 -5.12
CA GLU A 137 18.67 6.11 -4.54
C GLU A 137 18.65 4.71 -5.16
N ARG A 138 19.83 4.13 -5.36
CA ARG A 138 19.94 2.79 -5.94
C ARG A 138 19.43 1.74 -4.96
N TYR A 139 18.63 0.81 -5.47
CA TYR A 139 18.09 -0.31 -4.69
C TYR A 139 17.25 0.09 -3.48
N ILE A 140 16.65 1.27 -3.53
CA ILE A 140 15.70 1.70 -2.50
C ILE A 140 14.37 0.95 -2.66
N THR A 141 13.70 0.67 -1.55
CA THR A 141 12.37 0.08 -1.59
C THR A 141 11.33 1.07 -2.12
N GLY A 142 10.25 0.55 -2.72
CA GLY A 142 9.29 1.39 -3.43
C GLY A 142 8.65 2.45 -2.55
N TYR A 143 8.18 2.08 -1.37
CA TYR A 143 7.54 3.02 -0.45
C TYR A 143 8.51 4.08 0.07
N ASP A 144 9.70 3.67 0.51
CA ASP A 144 10.71 4.60 1.00
C ASP A 144 11.20 5.55 -0.10
N GLY A 145 11.38 5.04 -1.31
CA GLY A 145 11.76 5.85 -2.47
C GLY A 145 10.72 6.92 -2.79
N ILE A 146 9.45 6.55 -2.81
CA ILE A 146 8.35 7.48 -3.03
C ILE A 146 8.30 8.54 -1.91
N ARG A 147 8.39 8.13 -0.65
CA ARG A 147 8.39 9.06 0.49
C ARG A 147 9.54 10.06 0.43
N LYS A 148 10.77 9.59 0.19
CA LYS A 148 11.95 10.45 0.08
C LYS A 148 11.82 11.43 -1.08
N MET A 149 11.34 10.96 -2.22
CA MET A 149 11.08 11.80 -3.39
C MET A 149 10.06 12.90 -3.08
N LEU A 150 8.90 12.55 -2.54
CA LEU A 150 7.85 13.52 -2.24
C LEU A 150 8.28 14.52 -1.16
N LYS A 151 9.08 14.10 -0.18
CA LYS A 151 9.64 14.98 0.85
C LYS A 151 10.47 16.12 0.26
N THR A 152 11.16 15.92 -0.87
CA THR A 152 11.97 16.97 -1.51
C THR A 152 11.14 18.14 -2.04
N VAL A 153 9.85 17.92 -2.26
CA VAL A 153 8.89 18.93 -2.74
C VAL A 153 7.81 19.25 -1.70
N ASN A 154 8.10 19.00 -0.41
CA ASN A 154 7.17 19.17 0.70
C ASN A 154 5.83 18.45 0.48
N GLY A 155 5.91 17.23 -0.03
CA GLY A 155 4.77 16.39 -0.36
C GLY A 155 4.66 15.14 0.50
N LYS A 156 3.45 14.59 0.53
CA LYS A 156 3.12 13.29 1.14
C LYS A 156 2.40 12.39 0.14
N LEU A 157 2.54 11.09 0.33
CA LEU A 157 1.75 10.09 -0.39
C LEU A 157 0.39 9.94 0.30
N VAL A 158 -0.67 9.95 -0.50
CA VAL A 158 -2.04 9.66 -0.06
C VAL A 158 -2.49 8.40 -0.79
N MET A 159 -3.10 7.49 -0.06
CA MET A 159 -3.66 6.24 -0.59
C MET A 159 -5.14 6.17 -0.30
N THR A 160 -5.92 5.67 -1.27
CA THR A 160 -7.35 5.46 -1.09
C THR A 160 -7.76 4.25 -1.91
N TYR A 161 -8.41 3.27 -1.28
CA TYR A 161 -8.96 2.13 -2.02
C TYR A 161 -10.35 2.49 -2.57
N ASN A 162 -10.55 2.33 -3.88
CA ASN A 162 -11.77 2.71 -4.59
C ASN A 162 -12.73 1.54 -4.90
N GLY A 163 -12.53 0.39 -4.25
CA GLY A 163 -13.28 -0.85 -4.52
C GLY A 163 -12.68 -1.72 -5.63
N THR A 164 -11.67 -1.23 -6.35
CA THR A 164 -10.99 -1.98 -7.42
C THR A 164 -9.48 -1.94 -7.28
N LYS A 165 -8.93 -0.76 -7.05
CA LYS A 165 -7.49 -0.51 -6.90
C LYS A 165 -7.21 0.48 -5.78
N VAL A 166 -5.99 0.47 -5.29
CA VAL A 166 -5.47 1.51 -4.41
C VAL A 166 -4.99 2.67 -5.26
N ILE A 167 -5.65 3.81 -5.11
CA ILE A 167 -5.29 5.06 -5.81
C ILE A 167 -4.20 5.76 -5.02
N LEU A 168 -3.07 6.00 -5.67
CA LEU A 168 -1.96 6.76 -5.13
C LEU A 168 -2.03 8.20 -5.64
N SER A 169 -1.91 9.16 -4.75
CA SER A 169 -1.80 10.57 -5.10
C SER A 169 -0.75 11.28 -4.26
N ALA A 170 -0.09 12.28 -4.87
CA ALA A 170 0.84 13.15 -4.19
C ALA A 170 0.14 14.45 -3.79
N ALA A 171 0.14 14.77 -2.51
CA ALA A 171 -0.45 15.98 -1.96
C ALA A 171 0.59 16.82 -1.18
N PRO A 172 0.47 18.16 -1.15
CA PRO A 172 1.30 19.00 -0.30
C PRO A 172 1.11 18.65 1.19
N ILE A 173 2.18 18.74 1.96
CA ILE A 173 2.09 18.78 3.42
C ILE A 173 1.63 20.19 3.78
N VAL A 174 0.50 20.30 4.47
CA VAL A 174 -0.03 21.56 4.98
C VAL A 174 0.26 21.61 6.47
N ASP A 175 1.13 22.54 6.86
CA ASP A 175 1.37 22.86 8.28
C ASP A 175 0.28 23.84 8.73
N TYR A 176 -0.42 23.49 9.80
CA TYR A 176 -1.44 24.34 10.44
C TYR A 176 -0.86 25.06 11.65
#